data_aa71d8a93b8ece39f4de935dd42e5c58
#
_entry.id   aa71d8a93b8ece39f4de935dd42e5c58
#
_cell.length_a   1.000
_cell.length_b   1.000
_cell.length_c   1.000
_cell.angle_alpha   90.00
_cell.angle_beta   90.00
_cell.angle_gamma   90.00
#
_symmetry.space_group_name_H-M   'P 1'
#
loop_
_entity.id
_entity.type
_entity.pdbx_description
1 polymer ?
#
loop_
_entity_poly.entity_id
_entity_poly.type
_entity_poly.pdbx_seq_one_letter_code
_entity_poly.pdbx_strand_id
1 'polypeptide(L)'
;MTFQILLILHIAITAVWFGSSVSTPGRIRRGLQAGDAEAKWMVSETMRALRMSFIFGILTLISGLALIFQLGGFKHVGKNIHMSMGMVLIMIVLNMVLQAIWKGAQQKFNETGDHSILQGVKGKMVMFGGMQQLLWLVVLGLMVIKI
;
A
#
# COMPACT_ATOMS: atom_id res chain seq x y z
N MET A 1 21.24 20.02 7.12
CA MET A 1 20.71 20.14 5.74
C MET A 1 20.33 18.80 5.13
N THR A 2 21.21 17.80 5.10
CA THR A 2 20.94 16.45 4.54
C THR A 2 19.76 15.73 5.22
N PHE A 3 19.66 15.78 6.56
CA PHE A 3 18.56 15.18 7.32
C PHE A 3 17.18 15.76 6.94
N GLN A 4 17.08 17.09 6.83
CA GLN A 4 15.83 17.77 6.49
C GLN A 4 15.35 17.40 5.08
N ILE A 5 16.27 17.34 4.12
CA ILE A 5 15.94 16.92 2.73
C ILE A 5 15.45 15.48 2.73
N LEU A 6 16.14 14.58 3.43
CA LEU A 6 15.76 13.17 3.52
C LEU A 6 14.40 12.98 4.21
N LEU A 7 14.11 13.77 5.25
CA LEU A 7 12.83 13.76 5.94
C LEU A 7 11.68 14.23 5.02
N ILE A 8 11.88 15.31 4.28
CA ILE A 8 10.91 15.82 3.31
C ILE A 8 10.65 14.76 2.23
N LEU A 9 11.70 14.15 1.70
CA LEU A 9 11.57 13.07 0.71
C LEU A 9 10.81 11.87 1.28
N HIS A 10 11.14 11.43 2.50
CA HIS A 10 10.43 10.34 3.18
C HIS A 10 8.94 10.64 3.35
N ILE A 11 8.59 11.85 3.80
CA ILE A 11 7.19 12.27 3.96
C ILE A 11 6.48 12.28 2.60
N ALA A 12 7.10 12.82 1.54
CA ALA A 12 6.52 12.85 0.21
C ALA A 12 6.26 11.44 -0.35
N ILE A 13 7.23 10.53 -0.26
CA ILE A 13 7.09 9.13 -0.68
C ILE A 13 5.95 8.45 0.08
N THR A 14 5.91 8.65 1.39
CA THR A 14 4.91 8.09 2.30
C THR A 14 3.50 8.60 1.98
N ALA A 15 3.36 9.89 1.67
CA ALA A 15 2.08 10.49 1.28
C ALA A 15 1.57 9.94 -0.06
N VAL A 16 2.43 9.75 -1.05
CA VAL A 16 2.08 9.11 -2.33
C VAL A 16 1.65 7.67 -2.12
N TRP A 17 2.36 6.93 -1.27
CA TRP A 17 1.99 5.55 -0.92
C TRP A 17 0.60 5.48 -0.29
N PHE A 18 0.33 6.32 0.70
CA PHE A 18 -0.99 6.42 1.35
C PHE A 18 -2.09 6.74 0.33
N GLY A 19 -1.92 7.79 -0.48
CA GLY A 19 -2.90 8.21 -1.47
C GLY A 19 -3.22 7.13 -2.51
N SER A 20 -2.21 6.37 -2.95
CA SER A 20 -2.41 5.25 -3.88
C SER A 20 -3.24 4.12 -3.24
N SER A 21 -3.04 3.84 -1.97
CA SER A 21 -3.77 2.79 -1.23
C SER A 21 -5.24 3.14 -1.02
N VAL A 22 -5.55 4.40 -0.69
CA VAL A 22 -6.93 4.88 -0.44
C VAL A 22 -7.79 4.83 -1.70
N SER A 23 -7.22 5.10 -2.87
CA SER A 23 -7.96 5.15 -4.14
C SER A 23 -8.39 3.79 -4.69
N THR A 24 -7.73 2.71 -4.30
CA THR A 24 -7.90 1.37 -4.88
C THR A 24 -9.31 0.78 -4.70
N PRO A 25 -9.95 0.80 -3.50
CA PRO A 25 -11.30 0.25 -3.33
C PRO A 25 -12.36 0.96 -4.17
N GLY A 26 -12.25 2.27 -4.30
CA GLY A 26 -13.17 3.06 -5.12
C GLY A 26 -13.07 2.76 -6.61
N ARG A 27 -11.87 2.45 -7.11
CA ARG A 27 -11.65 2.03 -8.51
C ARG A 27 -12.28 0.67 -8.78
N ILE A 28 -12.06 -0.30 -7.90
CA ILE A 28 -12.65 -1.65 -8.02
C ILE A 28 -14.17 -1.56 -8.04
N ARG A 29 -14.78 -0.77 -7.13
CA ARG A 29 -16.24 -0.61 -7.11
C ARG A 29 -16.79 -0.05 -8.42
N ARG A 30 -16.17 1.00 -8.96
CA ARG A 30 -16.60 1.62 -10.23
C ARG A 30 -16.48 0.66 -11.41
N GLY A 31 -15.37 -0.03 -11.55
CA GLY A 31 -15.16 -0.96 -12.65
C GLY A 31 -16.09 -2.16 -12.65
N LEU A 32 -16.55 -2.63 -11.48
CA LEU A 32 -17.52 -3.72 -11.37
C LEU A 32 -18.94 -3.29 -11.75
N GLN A 33 -19.24 -1.99 -11.80
CA GLN A 33 -20.53 -1.43 -12.19
C GLN A 33 -20.58 -1.03 -13.69
N ALA A 34 -19.45 -1.10 -14.36
CA ALA A 34 -19.26 -0.68 -15.74
C ALA A 34 -19.32 -1.87 -16.70
N GLY A 35 -19.38 -1.60 -18.00
CA GLY A 35 -19.35 -2.62 -19.05
C GLY A 35 -18.00 -3.31 -19.20
N ASP A 36 -17.94 -4.34 -20.08
CA ASP A 36 -16.78 -5.22 -20.23
C ASP A 36 -15.46 -4.49 -20.56
N ALA A 37 -15.50 -3.46 -21.40
CA ALA A 37 -14.32 -2.68 -21.76
C ALA A 37 -13.72 -1.94 -20.54
N GLU A 38 -14.58 -1.31 -19.72
CA GLU A 38 -14.18 -0.61 -18.51
C GLU A 38 -13.73 -1.59 -17.43
N ALA A 39 -14.33 -2.78 -17.33
CA ALA A 39 -13.90 -3.82 -16.42
C ALA A 39 -12.47 -4.28 -16.73
N LYS A 40 -12.13 -4.53 -18.01
CA LYS A 40 -10.76 -4.89 -18.44
C LYS A 40 -9.75 -3.79 -18.10
N TRP A 41 -10.11 -2.54 -18.40
CA TRP A 41 -9.26 -1.40 -18.06
C TRP A 41 -9.04 -1.30 -16.52
N MET A 42 -10.11 -1.37 -15.74
CA MET A 42 -10.06 -1.31 -14.27
C MET A 42 -9.18 -2.43 -13.70
N VAL A 43 -9.27 -3.65 -14.25
CA VAL A 43 -8.47 -4.79 -13.79
C VAL A 43 -6.98 -4.50 -13.97
N SER A 44 -6.58 -3.97 -15.14
CA SER A 44 -5.19 -3.60 -15.41
C SER A 44 -4.70 -2.44 -14.54
N GLU A 45 -5.53 -1.40 -14.37
CA GLU A 45 -5.21 -0.23 -13.54
C GLU A 45 -5.09 -0.58 -12.04
N THR A 46 -5.93 -1.49 -11.54
CA THR A 46 -5.83 -1.98 -10.17
C THR A 46 -4.50 -2.71 -9.94
N MET A 47 -4.07 -3.55 -10.88
CA MET A 47 -2.77 -4.23 -10.79
C MET A 47 -1.62 -3.22 -10.82
N ARG A 48 -1.69 -2.20 -11.69
CA ARG A 48 -0.70 -1.12 -11.75
C ARG A 48 -0.63 -0.36 -10.41
N ALA A 49 -1.79 0.00 -9.84
CA ALA A 49 -1.87 0.69 -8.56
C ALA A 49 -1.27 -0.14 -7.41
N LEU A 50 -1.53 -1.45 -7.36
CA LEU A 50 -0.94 -2.35 -6.37
C LEU A 50 0.58 -2.46 -6.51
N ARG A 51 1.11 -2.54 -7.74
CA ARG A 51 2.56 -2.54 -7.99
C ARG A 51 3.22 -1.22 -7.57
N MET A 52 2.60 -0.09 -7.93
CA MET A 52 3.08 1.22 -7.50
C MET A 52 3.06 1.35 -5.98
N SER A 53 1.99 0.91 -5.32
CA SER A 53 1.90 0.87 -3.87
C SER A 53 3.02 0.03 -3.25
N PHE A 54 3.38 -1.11 -3.83
CA PHE A 54 4.50 -1.92 -3.38
C PHE A 54 5.84 -1.19 -3.50
N ILE A 55 6.10 -0.57 -4.66
CA ILE A 55 7.34 0.19 -4.90
C ILE A 55 7.47 1.33 -3.88
N PHE A 56 6.40 2.12 -3.68
CA PHE A 56 6.42 3.21 -2.70
C PHE A 56 6.55 2.70 -1.27
N GLY A 57 6.02 1.52 -0.95
CA GLY A 57 6.24 0.85 0.34
C GLY A 57 7.72 0.54 0.58
N ILE A 58 8.40 -0.03 -0.40
CA ILE A 58 9.84 -0.30 -0.34
C ILE A 58 10.65 1.01 -0.22
N LEU A 59 10.32 2.04 -1.01
CA LEU A 59 10.98 3.33 -0.94
C LEU A 59 10.78 4.01 0.43
N THR A 60 9.58 3.89 1.02
CA THR A 60 9.30 4.36 2.38
C THR A 60 10.18 3.65 3.40
N LEU A 61 10.34 2.33 3.29
CA LEU A 61 11.20 1.56 4.18
C LEU A 61 12.67 1.99 4.04
N ILE A 62 13.18 2.11 2.80
CA ILE A 62 14.57 2.52 2.54
C ILE A 62 14.84 3.92 3.07
N SER A 63 13.96 4.89 2.78
CA SER A 63 14.13 6.27 3.24
C SER A 63 14.00 6.37 4.76
N GLY A 64 13.12 5.58 5.39
CA GLY A 64 13.01 5.48 6.84
C GLY A 64 14.27 4.90 7.49
N LEU A 65 14.86 3.85 6.93
CA LEU A 65 16.15 3.30 7.38
C LEU A 65 17.27 4.33 7.26
N ALA A 66 17.33 5.05 6.14
CA ALA A 66 18.34 6.12 5.95
C ALA A 66 18.21 7.22 7.02
N LEU A 67 16.98 7.59 7.41
CA LEU A 67 16.74 8.53 8.53
C LEU A 67 17.23 7.97 9.86
N ILE A 68 17.00 6.70 10.16
CA ILE A 68 17.47 6.02 11.38
C ILE A 68 19.00 6.07 11.45
N PHE A 69 19.69 5.79 10.33
CA PHE A 69 21.17 5.88 10.28
C PHE A 69 21.68 7.30 10.49
N GLN A 70 20.99 8.31 9.95
CA GLN A 70 21.31 9.71 10.18
C GLN A 70 21.15 10.16 11.64
N LEU A 71 20.26 9.49 12.39
CA LEU A 71 20.04 9.73 13.82
C LEU A 71 21.02 8.95 14.73
N GLY A 72 22.01 8.26 14.17
CA GLY A 72 23.00 7.48 14.92
C GLY A 72 22.65 5.99 15.05
N GLY A 73 21.67 5.49 14.27
CA GLY A 73 21.29 4.10 14.20
C GLY A 73 20.17 3.70 15.18
N PHE A 74 19.85 2.42 15.18
CA PHE A 74 18.70 1.85 15.90
C PHE A 74 18.73 2.07 17.43
N LYS A 75 19.88 2.24 18.02
CA LYS A 75 20.02 2.48 19.47
C LYS A 75 19.58 3.87 19.92
N HIS A 76 19.52 4.82 19.01
CA HIS A 76 19.22 6.23 19.27
C HIS A 76 17.80 6.63 18.91
N VAL A 77 17.00 5.70 18.37
CA VAL A 77 15.59 5.96 18.03
C VAL A 77 14.65 5.31 19.04
N GLY A 78 13.50 5.94 19.29
CA GLY A 78 12.52 5.47 20.24
C GLY A 78 11.82 4.16 19.81
N LYS A 79 11.20 3.48 20.78
CA LYS A 79 10.47 2.22 20.53
C LYS A 79 9.34 2.37 19.51
N ASN A 80 8.70 3.54 19.45
CA ASN A 80 7.67 3.89 18.49
C ASN A 80 8.15 3.77 17.03
N ILE A 81 9.40 4.14 16.75
CA ILE A 81 9.99 4.02 15.40
C ILE A 81 10.21 2.54 15.03
N HIS A 82 10.67 1.72 15.97
CA HIS A 82 10.81 0.27 15.74
C HIS A 82 9.45 -0.38 15.46
N MET A 83 8.40 -0.02 16.23
CA MET A 83 7.05 -0.52 16.02
C MET A 83 6.49 -0.08 14.65
N SER A 84 6.68 1.20 14.30
CA SER A 84 6.26 1.72 12.99
C SER A 84 6.94 0.99 11.83
N MET A 85 8.23 0.70 11.93
CA MET A 85 8.97 -0.07 10.93
C MET A 85 8.43 -1.50 10.79
N GLY A 86 8.13 -2.17 11.90
CA GLY A 86 7.50 -3.48 11.90
C GLY A 86 6.13 -3.47 11.20
N MET A 87 5.31 -2.44 11.46
CA MET A 87 4.02 -2.28 10.79
C MET A 87 4.15 -2.00 9.30
N VAL A 88 5.14 -1.21 8.87
CA VAL A 88 5.44 -0.98 7.45
C VAL A 88 5.80 -2.30 6.75
N LEU A 89 6.59 -3.17 7.37
CA LEU A 89 6.89 -4.50 6.83
C LEU A 89 5.62 -5.35 6.68
N ILE A 90 4.76 -5.37 7.69
CA ILE A 90 3.46 -6.06 7.61
C ILE A 90 2.62 -5.52 6.44
N MET A 91 2.57 -4.20 6.26
CA MET A 91 1.83 -3.57 5.16
C MET A 91 2.39 -3.95 3.78
N ILE A 92 3.71 -4.07 3.65
CA ILE A 92 4.36 -4.55 2.41
C ILE A 92 3.97 -6.00 2.12
N VAL A 93 3.99 -6.87 3.13
CA VAL A 93 3.55 -8.27 2.99
C VAL A 93 2.07 -8.35 2.61
N LEU A 94 1.20 -7.57 3.26
CA LEU A 94 -0.22 -7.49 2.90
C LEU A 94 -0.42 -7.04 1.46
N ASN A 95 0.36 -6.08 0.99
CA ASN A 95 0.31 -5.64 -0.41
C ASN A 95 0.72 -6.75 -1.38
N MET A 96 1.73 -7.56 -1.05
CA MET A 96 2.11 -8.75 -1.84
C MET A 96 0.97 -9.78 -1.90
N VAL A 97 0.29 -10.04 -0.79
CA VAL A 97 -0.89 -10.92 -0.74
C VAL A 97 -2.01 -10.39 -1.62
N LEU A 98 -2.30 -9.08 -1.55
CA LEU A 98 -3.29 -8.43 -2.42
C LEU A 98 -2.94 -8.56 -3.90
N GLN A 99 -1.67 -8.37 -4.27
CA GLN A 99 -1.21 -8.56 -5.64
C GLN A 99 -1.40 -10.00 -6.12
N ALA A 100 -1.09 -11.00 -5.26
CA ALA A 100 -1.26 -12.40 -5.61
C ALA A 100 -2.74 -12.75 -5.83
N ILE A 101 -3.63 -12.33 -4.94
CA ILE A 101 -5.08 -12.51 -5.07
C ILE A 101 -5.60 -11.87 -6.36
N TRP A 102 -5.21 -10.61 -6.61
CA TRP A 102 -5.68 -9.87 -7.78
C TRP A 102 -5.14 -10.45 -9.08
N LYS A 103 -3.87 -10.85 -9.12
CA LYS A 103 -3.26 -11.49 -10.30
C LYS A 103 -4.01 -12.77 -10.71
N GLY A 104 -4.35 -13.62 -9.74
CA GLY A 104 -5.13 -14.83 -10.01
C GLY A 104 -6.53 -14.54 -10.55
N ALA A 105 -7.22 -13.52 -9.99
CA ALA A 105 -8.52 -13.08 -10.48
C ALA A 105 -8.43 -12.47 -11.89
N GLN A 106 -7.43 -11.63 -12.12
CA GLN A 106 -7.17 -11.00 -13.44
C GLN A 106 -6.95 -12.05 -14.53
N GLN A 107 -6.12 -13.06 -14.25
CA GLN A 107 -5.84 -14.12 -15.23
C GLN A 107 -7.12 -14.87 -15.61
N LYS A 108 -7.89 -15.33 -14.62
CA LYS A 108 -9.16 -16.03 -14.87
C LYS A 108 -10.18 -15.15 -15.61
N PHE A 109 -10.29 -13.88 -15.23
CA PHE A 109 -11.19 -12.94 -15.91
C PHE A 109 -10.79 -12.72 -17.36
N ASN A 110 -9.50 -12.62 -17.67
CA ASN A 110 -9.02 -12.46 -19.05
C ASN A 110 -9.29 -13.70 -19.92
N GLU A 111 -9.30 -14.89 -19.32
CA GLU A 111 -9.57 -16.16 -20.02
C GLU A 111 -11.07 -16.39 -20.27
N THR A 112 -11.92 -16.03 -19.31
CA THR A 112 -13.36 -16.39 -19.34
C THR A 112 -14.30 -15.21 -19.63
N GLY A 113 -13.88 -13.97 -19.36
CA GLY A 113 -14.75 -12.79 -19.39
C GLY A 113 -15.77 -12.75 -18.24
N ASP A 114 -15.71 -13.68 -17.28
CA ASP A 114 -16.71 -13.81 -16.23
C ASP A 114 -16.50 -12.80 -15.08
N HIS A 115 -17.43 -11.85 -14.98
CA HIS A 115 -17.45 -10.83 -13.93
C HIS A 115 -17.65 -11.40 -12.51
N SER A 116 -18.21 -12.60 -12.36
CA SER A 116 -18.41 -13.23 -11.05
C SER A 116 -17.09 -13.46 -10.31
N ILE A 117 -16.01 -13.71 -11.06
CA ILE A 117 -14.65 -13.87 -10.54
C ILE A 117 -14.17 -12.60 -9.81
N LEU A 118 -14.39 -11.43 -10.42
CA LEU A 118 -14.01 -10.14 -9.84
C LEU A 118 -14.86 -9.82 -8.60
N GLN A 119 -16.15 -10.15 -8.64
CA GLN A 119 -17.05 -10.00 -7.48
C GLN A 119 -16.63 -10.91 -6.33
N GLY A 120 -16.20 -12.14 -6.60
CA GLY A 120 -15.73 -13.09 -5.59
C GLY A 120 -14.49 -12.60 -4.81
N VAL A 121 -13.59 -11.86 -5.45
CA VAL A 121 -12.40 -11.32 -4.78
C VAL A 121 -12.59 -9.92 -4.18
N LYS A 122 -13.65 -9.20 -4.57
CA LYS A 122 -13.93 -7.83 -4.11
C LYS A 122 -13.95 -7.73 -2.57
N GLY A 123 -14.63 -8.65 -1.90
CA GLY A 123 -14.72 -8.66 -0.43
C GLY A 123 -13.35 -8.74 0.23
N LYS A 124 -12.49 -9.63 -0.26
CA LYS A 124 -11.11 -9.79 0.22
C LYS A 124 -10.29 -8.52 -0.03
N MET A 125 -10.40 -7.94 -1.22
CA MET A 125 -9.69 -6.70 -1.57
C MET A 125 -10.09 -5.51 -0.68
N VAL A 126 -11.39 -5.36 -0.40
CA VAL A 126 -11.91 -4.30 0.49
C VAL A 126 -11.46 -4.53 1.92
N MET A 127 -11.53 -5.76 2.43
CA MET A 127 -11.12 -6.11 3.79
C MET A 127 -9.64 -5.84 4.02
N PHE A 128 -8.76 -6.39 3.17
CA PHE A 128 -7.31 -6.18 3.30
C PHE A 128 -6.90 -4.74 3.03
N GLY A 129 -7.54 -4.06 2.08
CA GLY A 129 -7.32 -2.63 1.84
C GLY A 129 -7.71 -1.77 3.03
N GLY A 130 -8.85 -2.06 3.67
CA GLY A 130 -9.28 -1.39 4.90
C GLY A 130 -8.32 -1.63 6.06
N MET A 131 -7.84 -2.87 6.24
CA MET A 131 -6.84 -3.18 7.26
C MET A 131 -5.53 -2.43 7.02
N GLN A 132 -5.08 -2.32 5.77
CA GLN A 132 -3.90 -1.52 5.42
C GLN A 132 -4.08 -0.04 5.76
N GLN A 133 -5.26 0.53 5.56
CA GLN A 133 -5.56 1.92 5.94
C GLN A 133 -5.55 2.13 7.45
N LEU A 134 -6.10 1.19 8.22
CA LEU A 134 -6.03 1.24 9.69
C LEU A 134 -4.58 1.17 10.19
N LEU A 135 -3.76 0.28 9.65
CA LEU A 135 -2.34 0.22 9.97
C LEU A 135 -1.62 1.53 9.65
N TRP A 136 -1.99 2.20 8.55
CA TRP A 136 -1.47 3.52 8.21
C TRP A 136 -1.76 4.56 9.30
N LEU A 137 -3.00 4.62 9.80
CA LEU A 137 -3.38 5.54 10.88
C LEU A 137 -2.60 5.26 12.16
N VAL A 138 -2.39 3.98 12.48
CA VAL A 138 -1.57 3.59 13.64
C VAL A 138 -0.11 4.01 13.46
N VAL A 139 0.48 3.79 12.29
CA VAL A 139 1.86 4.22 11.98
C VAL A 139 2.01 5.74 12.11
N LEU A 140 1.06 6.51 11.57
CA LEU A 140 1.06 7.96 11.70
C LEU A 140 0.96 8.39 13.17
N GLY A 141 0.07 7.77 13.94
CA GLY A 141 -0.04 8.02 15.38
C GLY A 141 1.28 7.76 16.12
N LEU A 142 1.93 6.63 15.86
CA LEU A 142 3.21 6.27 16.47
C LEU A 142 4.35 7.24 16.10
N MET A 143 4.31 7.81 14.90
CA MET A 143 5.33 8.79 14.46
C MET A 143 5.14 10.16 15.11
N VAL A 144 3.91 10.53 15.44
CA VAL A 144 3.58 11.83 16.06
C VAL A 144 3.74 11.80 17.59
N ILE A 145 3.40 10.68 18.20
CA ILE A 145 3.51 10.52 19.66
C ILE A 145 4.97 10.28 20.02
N LYS A 146 5.57 11.24 20.71
CA LYS A 146 6.89 11.06 21.34
C LYS A 146 6.68 10.23 22.63
N ILE A 147 6.90 8.93 22.53
CA ILE A 147 6.98 8.02 23.67
C ILE A 147 8.45 7.78 24.01
#